data_6b9381c41089bd98a8df14052aac54f7
#
_entry.id   6b9381c41089bd98a8df14052aac54f7
#
_cell.length_a   1.000
_cell.length_b   1.000
_cell.length_c   1.000
_cell.angle_alpha   90.00
_cell.angle_beta   90.00
_cell.angle_gamma   90.00
#
_symmetry.space_group_name_H-M   'P 1'
#
loop_
_entity.id
_entity.type
_entity.pdbx_description
1 polymer ?
#
loop_
_entity_poly.entity_id
_entity_poly.type
_entity_poly.pdbx_seq_one_letter_code
_entity_poly.pdbx_strand_id
1 'polypeptide(L)'
;MDGSRYIAHSSEGGHTSFAPTDEKQIGLLAYMLTHFDHVSYEKVCSGIGIPRIYEYLRSSGYAPETQEVAQAIATLHDPTPAIINFGLDSARPSALCAATLDILLSILGDEAGNLALKVLATGGVYLAGGIARHVLPALKEQRFMQAFTRKGRFAELMARIPIHVIMTRAALAGAASYGLENLTQGSESRNSRGMNCLSSPR
;
A
#
# COMPACT_ATOMS: atom_id res chain seq x y z
N MET A 1 5.95 9.70 -19.20
CA MET A 1 6.60 8.97 -20.31
C MET A 1 7.55 9.92 -21.01
N ASP A 2 8.75 9.49 -21.31
CA ASP A 2 9.65 10.18 -22.21
C ASP A 2 9.65 9.40 -23.53
N GLY A 3 9.04 9.98 -24.57
CA GLY A 3 8.80 9.27 -25.82
C GLY A 3 7.91 8.03 -25.63
N SER A 4 8.40 6.85 -25.98
CA SER A 4 7.70 5.56 -25.86
C SER A 4 8.00 4.79 -24.57
N ARG A 5 8.73 5.37 -23.61
CA ARG A 5 9.22 4.64 -22.41
C ARG A 5 8.50 5.07 -21.13
N TYR A 6 8.23 4.09 -20.27
CA TYR A 6 7.84 4.34 -18.90
C TYR A 6 9.11 4.60 -18.06
N ILE A 7 9.08 5.66 -17.24
CA ILE A 7 10.18 5.99 -16.36
C ILE A 7 9.71 5.78 -14.92
N ALA A 8 10.46 4.97 -14.17
CA ALA A 8 10.22 4.78 -12.75
C ALA A 8 10.83 5.95 -11.97
N HIS A 9 10.02 6.54 -11.08
CA HIS A 9 10.46 7.55 -10.12
C HIS A 9 10.44 6.95 -8.72
N SER A 10 11.52 7.14 -7.96
CA SER A 10 11.60 6.74 -6.56
C SER A 10 10.67 7.61 -5.70
N SER A 11 10.13 7.03 -4.64
CA SER A 11 9.30 7.74 -3.66
C SER A 11 9.43 7.08 -2.29
N GLU A 12 9.46 7.90 -1.26
CA GLU A 12 9.33 7.51 0.15
C GLU A 12 7.96 7.92 0.72
N GLY A 13 6.94 7.93 -0.13
CA GLY A 13 5.58 8.35 0.24
C GLY A 13 4.97 7.57 1.41
N GLY A 14 5.40 6.32 1.64
CA GLY A 14 4.99 5.54 2.81
C GLY A 14 5.38 6.17 4.15
N HIS A 15 6.41 7.02 4.17
CA HIS A 15 6.87 7.74 5.38
C HIS A 15 6.18 9.08 5.61
N THR A 16 5.27 9.50 4.74
CA THR A 16 4.47 10.71 4.98
C THR A 16 3.53 10.50 6.17
N SER A 17 3.17 11.62 6.85
CA SER A 17 2.33 11.59 8.03
C SER A 17 0.96 11.02 7.72
N PHE A 18 0.48 10.11 8.56
CA PHE A 18 -0.86 9.56 8.48
C PHE A 18 -1.91 10.65 8.75
N ALA A 19 -2.86 10.79 7.85
CA ALA A 19 -3.96 11.75 7.95
C ALA A 19 -5.30 10.99 8.15
N PRO A 20 -5.83 10.88 9.38
CA PRO A 20 -7.07 10.20 9.66
C PRO A 20 -8.28 10.93 9.06
N THR A 21 -9.26 10.20 8.57
CA THR A 21 -10.45 10.71 7.88
C THR A 21 -11.78 10.33 8.54
N ASP A 22 -11.74 9.55 9.61
CA ASP A 22 -12.91 9.21 10.44
C ASP A 22 -12.52 9.05 11.93
N GLU A 23 -13.51 8.91 12.81
CA GLU A 23 -13.29 8.83 14.26
C GLU A 23 -12.42 7.63 14.69
N LYS A 24 -12.58 6.48 14.03
CA LYS A 24 -11.76 5.29 14.32
C LYS A 24 -10.30 5.54 13.97
N GLN A 25 -10.04 6.19 12.84
CA GLN A 25 -8.68 6.53 12.41
C GLN A 25 -8.07 7.64 13.29
N ILE A 26 -8.88 8.59 13.79
CA ILE A 26 -8.43 9.60 14.78
C ILE A 26 -8.00 8.90 16.06
N GLY A 27 -8.81 7.96 16.56
CA GLY A 27 -8.47 7.16 17.74
C GLY A 27 -7.23 6.30 17.53
N LEU A 28 -7.08 5.68 16.34
CA LEU A 28 -5.87 4.95 15.96
C LEU A 28 -4.65 5.88 15.97
N LEU A 29 -4.72 7.07 15.41
CA LEU A 29 -3.61 8.03 15.44
C LEU A 29 -3.24 8.40 16.87
N ALA A 30 -4.23 8.70 17.73
CA ALA A 30 -3.99 9.01 19.15
C ALA A 30 -3.31 7.85 19.88
N TYR A 31 -3.77 6.62 19.66
CA TYR A 31 -3.14 5.41 20.21
C TYR A 31 -1.70 5.24 19.70
N MET A 32 -1.46 5.40 18.40
CA MET A 32 -0.12 5.25 17.82
C MET A 32 0.86 6.31 18.32
N LEU A 33 0.42 7.53 18.58
CA LEU A 33 1.25 8.62 19.12
C LEU A 33 1.70 8.35 20.57
N THR A 34 1.09 7.44 21.30
CA THR A 34 1.61 6.99 22.59
C THR A 34 2.84 6.08 22.46
N HIS A 35 3.13 5.56 21.27
CA HIS A 35 4.20 4.61 21.00
C HIS A 35 5.28 5.17 20.04
N PHE A 36 4.95 6.19 19.25
CA PHE A 36 5.80 6.72 18.19
C PHE A 36 5.72 8.24 18.14
N ASP A 37 6.85 8.91 17.95
CA ASP A 37 6.91 10.37 17.75
C ASP A 37 6.29 10.80 16.42
N HIS A 38 6.34 9.92 15.41
CA HIS A 38 5.78 10.15 14.09
C HIS A 38 5.01 8.91 13.62
N VAL A 39 3.76 9.10 13.21
CA VAL A 39 2.91 8.05 12.64
C VAL A 39 2.83 8.24 11.13
N SER A 40 3.54 7.40 10.39
CA SER A 40 3.50 7.37 8.93
C SER A 40 2.44 6.40 8.41
N TYR A 41 2.11 6.52 7.11
CA TYR A 41 1.24 5.54 6.45
C TYR A 41 1.80 4.12 6.55
N GLU A 42 3.12 3.92 6.46
CA GLU A 42 3.72 2.61 6.62
C GLU A 42 3.39 1.98 7.98
N LYS A 43 3.33 2.78 9.05
CA LYS A 43 3.01 2.29 10.40
C LYS A 43 1.59 1.78 10.55
N VAL A 44 0.66 2.21 9.70
CA VAL A 44 -0.79 1.87 9.78
C VAL A 44 -1.33 1.19 8.52
N CYS A 45 -0.65 1.29 7.37
CA CYS A 45 -1.11 0.75 6.09
C CYS A 45 -0.08 -0.22 5.46
N SER A 46 0.36 -1.19 6.25
CA SER A 46 1.35 -2.19 5.84
C SER A 46 1.17 -3.49 6.61
N GLY A 47 2.01 -4.51 6.35
CA GLY A 47 2.01 -5.76 7.10
C GLY A 47 2.22 -5.55 8.59
N ILE A 48 3.09 -4.63 8.98
CA ILE A 48 3.29 -4.29 10.40
C ILE A 48 2.19 -3.38 10.95
N GLY A 49 1.42 -2.73 10.10
CA GLY A 49 0.29 -1.88 10.49
C GLY A 49 -0.94 -2.71 10.92
N ILE A 50 -1.19 -3.85 10.29
CA ILE A 50 -2.35 -4.69 10.57
C ILE A 50 -2.41 -5.13 12.04
N PRO A 51 -1.36 -5.70 12.64
CA PRO A 51 -1.36 -6.02 14.07
C PRO A 51 -1.55 -4.80 14.98
N ARG A 52 -1.05 -3.64 14.58
CA ARG A 52 -1.21 -2.39 15.36
C ARG A 52 -2.65 -1.88 15.37
N ILE A 53 -3.33 -1.94 14.23
CA ILE A 53 -4.76 -1.62 14.15
C ILE A 53 -5.57 -2.60 15.01
N TYR A 54 -5.26 -3.89 14.93
CA TYR A 54 -5.89 -4.92 15.74
C TYR A 54 -5.72 -4.64 17.24
N GLU A 55 -4.50 -4.37 17.68
CA GLU A 55 -4.19 -4.07 19.08
C GLU A 55 -4.87 -2.79 19.56
N TYR A 56 -4.92 -1.75 18.74
CA TYR A 56 -5.70 -0.54 19.04
C TYR A 56 -7.18 -0.88 19.28
N LEU A 57 -7.81 -1.63 18.37
CA LEU A 57 -9.22 -2.01 18.52
C LEU A 57 -9.47 -2.87 19.75
N ARG A 58 -8.56 -3.81 20.03
CA ARG A 58 -8.61 -4.67 21.21
C ARG A 58 -8.51 -3.85 22.51
N SER A 59 -7.50 -2.99 22.59
CA SER A 59 -7.23 -2.17 23.78
C SER A 59 -8.29 -1.09 24.04
N SER A 60 -8.95 -0.60 22.98
CA SER A 60 -10.06 0.35 23.08
C SER A 60 -11.39 -0.28 23.48
N GLY A 61 -11.45 -1.62 23.59
CA GLY A 61 -12.69 -2.33 23.93
C GLY A 61 -13.72 -2.32 22.81
N TYR A 62 -13.28 -2.18 21.53
CA TYR A 62 -14.18 -2.15 20.38
C TYR A 62 -15.09 -3.37 20.29
N ALA A 63 -14.55 -4.56 20.53
CA ALA A 63 -15.28 -5.82 20.59
C ALA A 63 -14.51 -6.84 21.44
N PRO A 64 -15.18 -7.87 21.99
CA PRO A 64 -14.49 -8.92 22.70
C PRO A 64 -13.60 -9.75 21.76
N GLU A 65 -12.41 -10.08 22.22
CA GLU A 65 -11.51 -11.01 21.55
C GLU A 65 -11.98 -12.44 21.81
N THR A 66 -12.17 -13.23 20.76
CA THR A 66 -12.50 -14.65 20.91
C THR A 66 -11.27 -15.47 21.32
N GLN A 67 -11.46 -16.52 22.11
CA GLN A 67 -10.37 -17.38 22.55
C GLN A 67 -9.62 -18.02 21.35
N GLU A 68 -10.33 -18.37 20.29
CA GLU A 68 -9.74 -18.94 19.08
C GLU A 68 -8.76 -17.96 18.42
N VAL A 69 -9.18 -16.70 18.24
CA VAL A 69 -8.34 -15.65 17.65
C VAL A 69 -7.15 -15.34 18.55
N ALA A 70 -7.36 -15.18 19.86
CA ALA A 70 -6.29 -14.92 20.80
C ALA A 70 -5.20 -16.02 20.77
N GLN A 71 -5.61 -17.29 20.79
CA GLN A 71 -4.68 -18.42 20.71
C GLN A 71 -3.93 -18.48 19.37
N ALA A 72 -4.62 -18.27 18.25
CA ALA A 72 -3.99 -18.27 16.95
C ALA A 72 -2.94 -17.16 16.81
N ILE A 73 -3.23 -15.96 17.31
CA ILE A 73 -2.30 -14.82 17.25
C ILE A 73 -1.10 -15.02 18.19
N ALA A 74 -1.33 -15.50 19.42
CA ALA A 74 -0.28 -15.67 20.43
C ALA A 74 0.81 -16.68 20.04
N THR A 75 0.52 -17.63 19.15
CA THR A 75 1.46 -18.67 18.71
C THR A 75 2.31 -18.25 17.50
N LEU A 76 2.01 -17.11 16.87
CA LEU A 76 2.64 -16.70 15.61
C LEU A 76 3.65 -15.57 15.84
N HIS A 77 4.81 -15.68 15.18
CA HIS A 77 5.78 -14.58 15.11
C HIS A 77 5.21 -13.38 14.31
N ASP A 78 4.46 -13.66 13.25
CA ASP A 78 3.74 -12.66 12.47
C ASP A 78 2.23 -12.98 12.51
N PRO A 79 1.42 -12.21 13.25
CA PRO A 79 -0.01 -12.43 13.35
C PRO A 79 -0.82 -11.94 12.14
N THR A 80 -0.20 -11.20 11.22
CA THR A 80 -0.87 -10.59 10.06
C THR A 80 -1.69 -11.58 9.24
N PRO A 81 -1.19 -12.77 8.85
CA PRO A 81 -1.99 -13.73 8.09
C PRO A 81 -3.21 -14.23 8.86
N ALA A 82 -3.08 -14.47 10.17
CA ALA A 82 -4.20 -14.91 11.00
C ALA A 82 -5.28 -13.83 11.09
N ILE A 83 -4.91 -12.58 11.35
CA ILE A 83 -5.86 -11.45 11.42
C ILE A 83 -6.61 -11.30 10.09
N ILE A 84 -5.91 -11.39 8.95
CA ILE A 84 -6.53 -11.31 7.63
C ILE A 84 -7.52 -12.48 7.43
N ASN A 85 -7.10 -13.70 7.72
CA ASN A 85 -7.93 -14.89 7.52
C ASN A 85 -9.20 -14.84 8.37
N PHE A 86 -9.10 -14.53 9.67
CA PHE A 86 -10.27 -14.37 10.55
C PHE A 86 -11.14 -13.17 10.14
N GLY A 87 -10.55 -12.11 9.60
CA GLY A 87 -11.29 -10.94 9.12
C GLY A 87 -12.09 -11.22 7.84
N LEU A 88 -11.65 -12.19 7.01
CA LEU A 88 -12.31 -12.62 5.78
C LEU A 88 -13.25 -13.83 5.98
N ASP A 89 -13.18 -14.52 7.13
CA ASP A 89 -13.96 -15.73 7.38
C ASP A 89 -15.40 -15.41 7.80
N SER A 90 -16.33 -15.47 6.84
CA SER A 90 -17.75 -15.26 7.11
C SER A 90 -18.40 -16.40 7.93
N ALA A 91 -17.79 -17.58 7.98
CA ALA A 91 -18.31 -18.72 8.74
C ALA A 91 -17.95 -18.60 10.25
N ARG A 92 -16.84 -17.93 10.58
CA ARG A 92 -16.37 -17.70 11.95
C ARG A 92 -16.00 -16.22 12.13
N PRO A 93 -17.01 -15.33 12.15
CA PRO A 93 -16.76 -13.90 12.13
C PRO A 93 -16.05 -13.42 13.40
N SER A 94 -14.92 -12.73 13.23
CA SER A 94 -14.25 -11.99 14.30
C SER A 94 -14.46 -10.49 14.08
N ALA A 95 -15.21 -9.86 14.97
CA ALA A 95 -15.50 -8.42 14.88
C ALA A 95 -14.22 -7.57 14.93
N LEU A 96 -13.22 -7.95 15.73
CA LEU A 96 -11.93 -7.26 15.79
C LEU A 96 -11.16 -7.38 14.48
N CYS A 97 -11.05 -8.60 13.91
CA CYS A 97 -10.31 -8.83 12.67
C CYS A 97 -11.01 -8.16 11.47
N ALA A 98 -12.34 -8.25 11.39
CA ALA A 98 -13.11 -7.58 10.35
C ALA A 98 -12.97 -6.06 10.42
N ALA A 99 -13.08 -5.47 11.62
CA ALA A 99 -12.88 -4.02 11.81
C ALA A 99 -11.43 -3.59 11.51
N THR A 100 -10.44 -4.46 11.78
CA THR A 100 -9.04 -4.23 11.41
C THR A 100 -8.90 -4.10 9.89
N LEU A 101 -9.50 -5.00 9.13
CA LEU A 101 -9.49 -4.93 7.66
C LEU A 101 -10.27 -3.70 7.14
N ASP A 102 -11.41 -3.36 7.75
CA ASP A 102 -12.18 -2.18 7.38
C ASP A 102 -11.36 -0.89 7.52
N ILE A 103 -10.66 -0.72 8.64
CA ILE A 103 -9.77 0.44 8.84
C ILE A 103 -8.61 0.42 7.85
N LEU A 104 -7.93 -0.72 7.66
CA LEU A 104 -6.85 -0.87 6.70
C LEU A 104 -7.26 -0.46 5.29
N LEU A 105 -8.41 -0.97 4.82
CA LEU A 105 -8.91 -0.70 3.47
C LEU A 105 -9.34 0.76 3.30
N SER A 106 -9.89 1.36 4.35
CA SER A 106 -10.20 2.78 4.36
C SER A 106 -8.94 3.63 4.22
N ILE A 107 -7.90 3.36 5.03
CA ILE A 107 -6.62 4.08 4.96
C ILE A 107 -5.96 3.89 3.59
N LEU A 108 -5.93 2.67 3.08
CA LEU A 108 -5.36 2.36 1.77
C LEU A 108 -6.09 3.09 0.65
N GLY A 109 -7.43 3.14 0.71
CA GLY A 109 -8.24 3.87 -0.26
C GLY A 109 -8.02 5.38 -0.20
N ASP A 110 -7.98 5.95 0.99
CA ASP A 110 -7.72 7.38 1.20
C ASP A 110 -6.36 7.78 0.64
N GLU A 111 -5.29 7.03 0.96
CA GLU A 111 -3.93 7.36 0.50
C GLU A 111 -3.75 7.11 -1.00
N ALA A 112 -4.29 6.02 -1.54
CA ALA A 112 -4.31 5.80 -2.98
C ALA A 112 -5.00 6.94 -3.73
N GLY A 113 -6.11 7.47 -3.18
CA GLY A 113 -6.80 8.64 -3.70
C GLY A 113 -6.00 9.92 -3.57
N ASN A 114 -5.28 10.12 -2.47
CA ASN A 114 -4.38 11.27 -2.28
C ASN A 114 -3.25 11.27 -3.32
N LEU A 115 -2.62 10.12 -3.53
CA LEU A 115 -1.57 9.95 -4.54
C LEU A 115 -2.11 10.19 -5.96
N ALA A 116 -3.28 9.64 -6.28
CA ALA A 116 -3.91 9.84 -7.58
C ALA A 116 -4.19 11.32 -7.86
N LEU A 117 -4.64 12.09 -6.86
CA LEU A 117 -4.85 13.53 -7.01
C LEU A 117 -3.55 14.32 -7.15
N LYS A 118 -2.52 13.97 -6.35
CA LYS A 118 -1.23 14.71 -6.36
C LYS A 118 -0.55 14.67 -7.72
N VAL A 119 -0.68 13.56 -8.45
CA VAL A 119 -0.03 13.39 -9.76
C VAL A 119 -1.02 13.32 -10.93
N LEU A 120 -2.32 13.52 -10.68
CA LEU A 120 -3.41 13.36 -11.66
C LEU A 120 -3.31 12.04 -12.43
N ALA A 121 -3.25 10.93 -11.67
CA ALA A 121 -3.04 9.58 -12.19
C ALA A 121 -4.25 9.04 -12.97
N THR A 122 -4.69 9.74 -14.02
CA THR A 122 -5.88 9.36 -14.82
C THR A 122 -5.71 8.04 -15.57
N GLY A 123 -4.49 7.58 -15.75
CA GLY A 123 -4.18 6.27 -16.36
C GLY A 123 -4.41 5.08 -15.43
N GLY A 124 -4.59 5.31 -14.13
CA GLY A 124 -4.90 4.28 -13.13
C GLY A 124 -3.96 4.22 -11.95
N VAL A 125 -4.42 3.52 -10.90
CA VAL A 125 -3.65 3.19 -9.71
C VAL A 125 -3.45 1.68 -9.63
N TYR A 126 -2.23 1.24 -9.34
CA TYR A 126 -1.87 -0.17 -9.29
C TYR A 126 -1.50 -0.55 -7.86
N LEU A 127 -2.31 -1.40 -7.24
CA LEU A 127 -2.05 -1.96 -5.92
C LEU A 127 -1.20 -3.22 -6.07
N ALA A 128 0.01 -3.21 -5.52
CA ALA A 128 0.96 -4.30 -5.61
C ALA A 128 1.36 -4.79 -4.20
N GLY A 129 1.97 -5.98 -4.15
CA GLY A 129 2.50 -6.56 -2.91
C GLY A 129 1.63 -7.67 -2.34
N GLY A 130 2.13 -8.29 -1.26
CA GLY A 130 1.49 -9.46 -0.65
C GLY A 130 0.12 -9.15 -0.06
N ILE A 131 0.00 -8.04 0.68
CA ILE A 131 -1.23 -7.65 1.37
C ILE A 131 -2.38 -7.48 0.37
N ALA A 132 -2.18 -6.69 -0.71
CA ALA A 132 -3.22 -6.43 -1.70
C ALA A 132 -3.82 -7.71 -2.29
N ARG A 133 -3.00 -8.75 -2.47
CA ARG A 133 -3.45 -10.07 -2.94
C ARG A 133 -4.25 -10.83 -1.90
N HIS A 134 -3.79 -10.81 -0.64
CA HIS A 134 -4.47 -11.51 0.46
C HIS A 134 -5.81 -10.89 0.82
N VAL A 135 -5.91 -9.56 0.78
CA VAL A 135 -7.16 -8.83 1.07
C VAL A 135 -8.03 -8.60 -0.16
N LEU A 136 -7.72 -9.22 -1.31
CA LEU A 136 -8.50 -9.04 -2.55
C LEU A 136 -10.01 -9.27 -2.39
N PRO A 137 -10.49 -10.27 -1.62
CA PRO A 137 -11.94 -10.40 -1.38
C PRO A 137 -12.55 -9.14 -0.76
N ALA A 138 -11.91 -8.58 0.27
CA ALA A 138 -12.37 -7.37 0.93
C ALA A 138 -12.16 -6.09 0.07
N LEU A 139 -11.14 -6.04 -0.80
CA LEU A 139 -10.96 -4.95 -1.77
C LEU A 139 -12.10 -4.87 -2.80
N LYS A 140 -12.78 -5.98 -3.09
CA LYS A 140 -13.95 -6.01 -3.96
C LYS A 140 -15.21 -5.44 -3.28
N GLU A 141 -15.19 -5.30 -1.97
CA GLU A 141 -16.23 -4.61 -1.23
C GLU A 141 -16.11 -3.10 -1.38
N GLN A 142 -17.10 -2.37 -0.91
CA GLN A 142 -17.20 -0.94 -1.18
C GLN A 142 -16.20 -0.08 -0.39
N ARG A 143 -15.64 -0.56 0.73
CA ARG A 143 -14.91 0.26 1.71
C ARG A 143 -13.71 1.00 1.11
N PHE A 144 -12.87 0.29 0.35
CA PHE A 144 -11.73 0.89 -0.34
C PHE A 144 -12.18 1.98 -1.33
N MET A 145 -13.14 1.66 -2.21
CA MET A 145 -13.61 2.60 -3.22
C MET A 145 -14.33 3.81 -2.63
N GLN A 146 -15.07 3.64 -1.55
CA GLN A 146 -15.68 4.75 -0.82
C GLN A 146 -14.61 5.74 -0.30
N ALA A 147 -13.55 5.23 0.32
CA ALA A 147 -12.45 6.07 0.79
C ALA A 147 -11.68 6.71 -0.39
N PHE A 148 -11.36 5.94 -1.44
CA PHE A 148 -10.67 6.42 -2.62
C PHE A 148 -11.41 7.57 -3.33
N THR A 149 -12.73 7.46 -3.46
CA THR A 149 -13.54 8.45 -4.18
C THR A 149 -13.99 9.62 -3.33
N ARG A 150 -13.91 9.54 -1.99
CA ARG A 150 -14.33 10.59 -1.06
C ARG A 150 -13.36 11.79 -1.08
N LYS A 151 -13.27 12.48 -2.21
CA LYS A 151 -12.36 13.62 -2.45
C LYS A 151 -13.13 14.91 -2.80
N GLY A 152 -14.25 15.13 -2.12
CA GLY A 152 -15.06 16.35 -2.28
C GLY A 152 -15.48 16.55 -3.74
N ARG A 153 -15.26 17.75 -4.30
CA ARG A 153 -15.61 18.09 -5.69
C ARG A 153 -14.93 17.21 -6.75
N PHE A 154 -13.88 16.48 -6.40
CA PHE A 154 -13.19 15.58 -7.32
C PHE A 154 -13.74 14.14 -7.31
N ALA A 155 -14.80 13.84 -6.56
CA ALA A 155 -15.35 12.48 -6.44
C ALA A 155 -15.67 11.84 -7.80
N GLU A 156 -16.27 12.60 -8.73
CA GLU A 156 -16.58 12.11 -10.08
C GLU A 156 -15.32 11.81 -10.91
N LEU A 157 -14.27 12.62 -10.79
CA LEU A 157 -12.98 12.35 -11.42
C LEU A 157 -12.39 11.06 -10.85
N MET A 158 -12.37 10.92 -9.53
CA MET A 158 -11.83 9.77 -8.84
C MET A 158 -12.56 8.47 -9.22
N ALA A 159 -13.89 8.51 -9.38
CA ALA A 159 -14.67 7.36 -9.80
C ALA A 159 -14.33 6.84 -11.21
N ARG A 160 -13.70 7.66 -12.04
CA ARG A 160 -13.26 7.28 -13.40
C ARG A 160 -11.83 6.75 -13.46
N ILE A 161 -11.05 6.87 -12.38
CA ILE A 161 -9.67 6.35 -12.32
C ILE A 161 -9.73 4.85 -12.07
N PRO A 162 -9.18 4.02 -12.98
CA PRO A 162 -9.18 2.57 -12.79
C PRO A 162 -8.22 2.15 -11.69
N ILE A 163 -8.66 1.18 -10.88
CA ILE A 163 -7.84 0.55 -9.83
C ILE A 163 -7.51 -0.87 -10.25
N HIS A 164 -6.24 -1.20 -10.25
CA HIS A 164 -5.75 -2.52 -10.64
C HIS A 164 -5.02 -3.18 -9.47
N VAL A 165 -5.33 -4.46 -9.20
CA VAL A 165 -4.58 -5.26 -8.23
C VAL A 165 -3.63 -6.19 -8.98
N ILE A 166 -2.33 -6.04 -8.71
CA ILE A 166 -1.30 -6.87 -9.37
C ILE A 166 -1.20 -8.21 -8.65
N MET A 167 -1.57 -9.28 -9.34
CA MET A 167 -1.59 -10.64 -8.79
C MET A 167 -0.25 -11.39 -8.90
N THR A 168 0.72 -10.84 -9.63
CA THR A 168 2.06 -11.42 -9.82
C THR A 168 3.10 -10.77 -8.90
N ARG A 169 4.32 -11.35 -8.86
CA ARG A 169 5.46 -10.75 -8.14
C ARG A 169 6.10 -9.62 -8.97
N ALA A 170 5.34 -8.56 -9.24
CA ALA A 170 5.74 -7.46 -10.11
C ALA A 170 7.04 -6.76 -9.67
N ALA A 171 7.28 -6.63 -8.35
CA ALA A 171 8.49 -5.97 -7.84
C ALA A 171 9.78 -6.66 -8.32
N LEU A 172 9.82 -7.99 -8.28
CA LEU A 172 11.00 -8.74 -8.75
C LEU A 172 11.17 -8.63 -10.26
N ALA A 173 10.09 -8.77 -11.02
CA ALA A 173 10.12 -8.62 -12.48
C ALA A 173 10.51 -7.20 -12.90
N GLY A 174 9.97 -6.19 -12.23
CA GLY A 174 10.30 -4.79 -12.48
C GLY A 174 11.76 -4.46 -12.16
N ALA A 175 12.29 -4.96 -11.05
CA ALA A 175 13.70 -4.77 -10.70
C ALA A 175 14.64 -5.43 -11.72
N ALA A 176 14.30 -6.64 -12.19
CA ALA A 176 15.06 -7.34 -13.24
C ALA A 176 15.02 -6.57 -14.58
N SER A 177 13.84 -6.11 -15.01
CA SER A 177 13.69 -5.31 -16.22
C SER A 177 14.48 -4.02 -16.15
N TYR A 178 14.36 -3.27 -15.04
CA TYR A 178 15.11 -2.04 -14.82
C TYR A 178 16.63 -2.26 -14.83
N GLY A 179 17.10 -3.34 -14.19
CA GLY A 179 18.53 -3.70 -14.20
C GLY A 179 19.06 -4.01 -15.61
N LEU A 180 18.32 -4.82 -16.39
CA LEU A 180 18.68 -5.16 -17.77
C LEU A 180 18.73 -3.93 -18.69
N GLU A 181 17.74 -3.04 -18.59
CA GLU A 181 17.71 -1.79 -19.39
C GLU A 181 18.91 -0.89 -19.10
N ASN A 182 19.32 -0.77 -17.83
CA ASN A 182 20.49 0.04 -17.46
C ASN A 182 21.82 -0.58 -17.92
N LEU A 183 21.92 -1.91 -17.95
CA LEU A 183 23.12 -2.59 -18.48
C LEU A 183 23.27 -2.37 -20.00
N THR A 184 22.19 -2.43 -20.76
CA THR A 184 22.23 -2.20 -22.21
C THR A 184 22.61 -0.76 -22.55
N GLN A 185 22.12 0.24 -21.82
CA GLN A 185 22.49 1.66 -22.02
C GLN A 185 23.94 1.95 -21.64
N GLY A 186 24.44 1.33 -20.58
CA GLY A 186 25.85 1.45 -20.17
C GLY A 186 26.83 0.88 -21.19
N SER A 187 26.45 -0.12 -21.99
CA SER A 187 27.24 -0.68 -23.08
C SER A 187 27.26 0.23 -24.33
N GLU A 188 26.16 0.88 -24.66
CA GLU A 188 26.09 1.81 -25.80
C GLU A 188 26.89 3.09 -25.54
N SER A 189 26.86 3.63 -24.30
CA SER A 189 27.65 4.82 -23.93
C SER A 189 29.15 4.56 -23.88
N ARG A 190 29.61 3.33 -23.62
CA ARG A 190 31.02 2.94 -23.69
C ARG A 190 31.51 2.76 -25.10
N ASN A 191 30.67 2.27 -26.00
CA ASN A 191 31.02 2.09 -27.43
C ASN A 191 31.14 3.44 -28.16
N SER A 192 30.32 4.43 -27.81
CA SER A 192 30.40 5.77 -28.39
C SER A 192 31.64 6.58 -27.96
N ARG A 193 32.20 6.31 -26.74
CA ARG A 193 33.43 6.94 -26.24
C ARG A 193 34.71 6.30 -26.81
N GLY A 194 34.65 5.07 -27.30
CA GLY A 194 35.79 4.36 -27.89
C GLY A 194 36.13 4.77 -29.32
N MET A 195 35.29 5.58 -30.00
CA MET A 195 35.47 5.91 -31.41
C MET A 195 36.05 7.30 -31.73
N ASN A 196 36.34 8.11 -30.68
CA ASN A 196 36.87 9.46 -30.86
C ASN A 196 38.29 9.65 -30.30
N CYS A 197 39.23 8.79 -30.69
CA CYS A 197 40.63 9.03 -30.35
C CYS A 197 41.55 8.51 -31.48
N LEU A 198 41.45 9.09 -32.68
CA LEU A 198 42.49 9.04 -33.72
C LEU A 198 42.20 10.13 -34.75
N SER A 199 42.70 11.36 -34.52
CA SER A 199 43.19 12.26 -35.56
C SER A 199 43.64 13.59 -34.96
N SER A 200 44.91 13.73 -34.69
CA SER A 200 45.65 14.96 -34.91
C SER A 200 47.02 14.59 -35.47
N PRO A 201 47.35 15.01 -36.65
CA PRO A 201 48.74 15.30 -36.95
C PRO A 201 48.96 16.80 -37.21
N ARG A 202 50.02 17.32 -36.60
CA ARG A 202 50.84 18.48 -36.96
C ARG A 202 50.26 19.88 -36.71
#